data_2aec0424ff65e3f228b274d9df533556
#
_entry.id   2aec0424ff65e3f228b274d9df533556
#
_cell.length_a   1.000
_cell.length_b   1.000
_cell.length_c   1.000
_cell.angle_alpha   90.00
_cell.angle_beta   90.00
_cell.angle_gamma   90.00
#
_symmetry.space_group_name_H-M   'P 1'
#
loop_
_entity.id
_entity.type
_entity.pdbx_description
1 polymer ?
#
loop_
_entity_poly.entity_id
_entity_poly.type
_entity_poly.pdbx_seq_one_letter_code
_entity_poly.pdbx_strand_id
1 'polypeptide(L)'
;MKLTPTKLKLLIEEVINEAAKGAQDLPEDVYVKVFEYRNRIYVMFTDEAGEQIDPVDLDTGEDNPVWGEVSFVEEDRKNPCDKSAVIAVTEVSDGWGPFLYDIAIEIATKRSNGLTPDRFIVSPQARKVWDYYDTKRDDVESFQLDNEEDSFRNGKQDDCGQESSRRDTIINGGEWSDSPLSRRYTKESTILDSLGDKLIWEL
;
A
#
# COMPACT_ATOMS: atom_id res chain seq x y z
N MET A 1 -0.63 36.68 -2.64
CA MET A 1 -1.48 36.03 -3.66
C MET A 1 -2.24 34.91 -2.95
N LYS A 2 -3.58 34.99 -2.87
CA LYS A 2 -4.37 33.92 -2.21
C LYS A 2 -4.61 32.82 -3.22
N LEU A 3 -4.15 31.60 -2.90
CA LEU A 3 -4.48 30.41 -3.67
C LEU A 3 -5.97 30.10 -3.52
N THR A 4 -6.68 29.90 -4.62
CA THR A 4 -8.04 29.38 -4.55
C THR A 4 -8.02 27.90 -4.15
N PRO A 5 -9.07 27.37 -3.52
CA PRO A 5 -9.14 25.95 -3.15
C PRO A 5 -8.87 25.02 -4.33
N THR A 6 -9.37 25.35 -5.51
CA THR A 6 -9.14 24.57 -6.75
C THR A 6 -7.66 24.58 -7.17
N LYS A 7 -6.98 25.73 -7.07
CA LYS A 7 -5.56 25.84 -7.43
C LYS A 7 -4.67 25.15 -6.40
N LEU A 8 -5.07 25.16 -5.13
CA LEU A 8 -4.40 24.41 -4.07
C LEU A 8 -4.56 22.88 -4.29
N LYS A 9 -5.75 22.44 -4.68
CA LYS A 9 -6.03 21.03 -4.98
C LYS A 9 -5.21 20.57 -6.19
N LEU A 10 -5.15 21.33 -7.27
CA LEU A 10 -4.32 21.02 -8.45
C LEU A 10 -2.83 20.97 -8.10
N LEU A 11 -2.32 21.90 -7.27
CA LEU A 11 -0.94 21.89 -6.80
C LEU A 11 -0.63 20.67 -5.93
N ILE A 12 -1.57 20.26 -5.09
CA ILE A 12 -1.44 19.05 -4.26
C ILE A 12 -1.45 17.79 -5.14
N GLU A 13 -2.33 17.73 -6.14
CA GLU A 13 -2.39 16.65 -7.12
C GLU A 13 -1.11 16.60 -7.98
N GLU A 14 -0.59 17.73 -8.40
CA GLU A 14 0.67 17.86 -9.14
C GLU A 14 1.86 17.37 -8.29
N VAL A 15 1.96 17.81 -7.04
CA VAL A 15 3.01 17.40 -6.10
C VAL A 15 2.91 15.90 -5.76
N ILE A 16 1.72 15.32 -5.65
CA ILE A 16 1.55 13.88 -5.41
C ILE A 16 1.96 13.09 -6.66
N ASN A 17 1.58 13.54 -7.85
CA ASN A 17 1.96 12.90 -9.11
C ASN A 17 3.46 13.07 -9.42
N GLU A 18 4.05 14.22 -9.11
CA GLU A 18 5.50 14.46 -9.26
C GLU A 18 6.33 13.71 -8.22
N ALA A 19 5.74 13.37 -7.07
CA ALA A 19 6.42 12.65 -6.00
C ALA A 19 6.34 11.12 -6.11
N ALA A 20 5.48 10.58 -6.97
CA ALA A 20 5.37 9.13 -7.17
C ALA A 20 6.57 8.63 -8.00
N LYS A 21 7.52 8.00 -7.32
CA LYS A 21 8.70 7.40 -7.92
C LYS A 21 8.38 6.03 -8.53
N GLY A 22 9.16 5.62 -9.53
CA GLY A 22 9.02 4.34 -10.20
C GLY A 22 10.33 3.58 -10.31
N ALA A 23 10.33 2.44 -11.00
CA ALA A 23 11.52 1.59 -11.16
C ALA A 23 12.72 2.33 -11.80
N GLN A 24 12.44 3.26 -12.70
CA GLN A 24 13.46 4.08 -13.37
C GLN A 24 14.14 5.11 -12.45
N ASP A 25 13.55 5.39 -11.29
CA ASP A 25 14.06 6.36 -10.31
C ASP A 25 14.91 5.69 -9.22
N LEU A 26 14.99 4.34 -9.24
CA LEU A 26 15.81 3.59 -8.30
C LEU A 26 17.31 3.92 -8.51
N PRO A 27 18.06 4.26 -7.45
CA PRO A 27 19.51 4.36 -7.51
C PRO A 27 20.16 3.06 -8.02
N GLU A 28 21.39 3.16 -8.58
CA GLU A 28 22.10 2.00 -9.14
C GLU A 28 22.38 0.90 -8.12
N ASP A 29 22.59 1.27 -6.87
CA ASP A 29 22.91 0.42 -5.72
C ASP A 29 21.68 -0.05 -4.91
N VAL A 30 20.48 0.39 -5.30
CA VAL A 30 19.23 0.01 -4.63
C VAL A 30 18.47 -1.05 -5.42
N TYR A 31 18.05 -2.08 -4.73
CA TYR A 31 17.27 -3.22 -5.23
C TYR A 31 15.95 -3.34 -4.47
N VAL A 32 15.03 -4.11 -5.03
CA VAL A 32 13.79 -4.50 -4.36
C VAL A 32 13.84 -5.99 -4.06
N LYS A 33 13.76 -6.34 -2.79
CA LYS A 33 13.70 -7.74 -2.36
C LYS A 33 12.29 -8.12 -1.98
N VAL A 34 11.84 -9.28 -2.48
CA VAL A 34 10.56 -9.89 -2.14
C VAL A 34 10.84 -11.27 -1.55
N PHE A 35 10.40 -11.49 -0.31
CA PHE A 35 10.60 -12.76 0.39
C PHE A 35 9.44 -13.07 1.34
N GLU A 36 9.33 -14.33 1.72
CA GLU A 36 8.34 -14.79 2.69
C GLU A 36 9.00 -15.20 4.01
N TYR A 37 8.48 -14.69 5.11
CA TYR A 37 8.88 -15.11 6.44
C TYR A 37 7.67 -15.22 7.37
N ARG A 38 7.46 -16.37 8.00
CA ARG A 38 6.36 -16.62 8.95
C ARG A 38 4.98 -16.27 8.41
N ASN A 39 4.68 -16.69 7.19
CA ASN A 39 3.39 -16.43 6.52
C ASN A 39 3.12 -14.93 6.24
N ARG A 40 4.18 -14.14 6.15
CA ARG A 40 4.11 -12.74 5.77
C ARG A 40 5.05 -12.51 4.60
N ILE A 41 4.56 -11.83 3.59
CA ILE A 41 5.35 -11.40 2.44
C ILE A 41 5.86 -10.00 2.71
N TYR A 42 7.13 -9.81 2.44
CA TYR A 42 7.85 -8.56 2.57
C TYR A 42 8.28 -8.07 1.18
N VAL A 43 8.09 -6.79 0.95
CA VAL A 43 8.61 -6.05 -0.20
C VAL A 43 9.42 -4.91 0.38
N MET A 44 10.73 -4.89 0.18
CA MET A 44 11.62 -3.93 0.82
C MET A 44 12.72 -3.46 -0.10
N PHE A 45 13.29 -2.31 0.22
CA PHE A 45 14.51 -1.84 -0.40
C PHE A 45 15.74 -2.48 0.25
N THR A 46 16.66 -2.93 -0.58
CA THR A 46 17.92 -3.58 -0.16
C THR A 46 19.08 -3.08 -1.01
N ASP A 47 20.29 -3.35 -0.54
CA ASP A 47 21.49 -3.26 -1.36
C ASP A 47 21.60 -4.46 -2.34
N GLU A 48 22.68 -4.52 -3.10
CA GLU A 48 22.98 -5.60 -4.05
C GLU A 48 23.16 -6.97 -3.35
N ALA A 49 23.60 -6.99 -2.10
CA ALA A 49 23.73 -8.22 -1.31
C ALA A 49 22.38 -8.71 -0.75
N GLY A 50 21.33 -7.93 -0.88
CA GLY A 50 20.01 -8.22 -0.36
C GLY A 50 19.83 -7.86 1.12
N GLU A 51 20.74 -7.06 1.68
CA GLU A 51 20.63 -6.53 3.03
C GLU A 51 19.71 -5.30 3.05
N GLN A 52 18.88 -5.20 4.07
CA GLN A 52 17.93 -4.09 4.21
C GLN A 52 18.65 -2.74 4.32
N ILE A 53 18.14 -1.74 3.61
CA ILE A 53 18.60 -0.37 3.73
C ILE A 53 17.89 0.31 4.90
N ASP A 54 18.64 0.69 5.92
CA ASP A 54 18.14 1.41 7.09
C ASP A 54 17.90 2.90 6.78
N PRO A 55 17.03 3.59 7.54
CA PRO A 55 16.78 5.03 7.38
C PRO A 55 18.03 5.89 7.49
N VAL A 56 18.99 5.46 8.28
CA VAL A 56 20.28 6.15 8.51
C VAL A 56 21.40 5.17 8.24
N ASP A 57 22.36 5.59 7.44
CA ASP A 57 23.58 4.84 7.24
C ASP A 57 24.41 4.84 8.55
N LEU A 58 24.64 3.65 9.10
CA LEU A 58 25.26 3.48 10.39
C LEU A 58 26.77 3.83 10.39
N ASP A 59 27.42 3.79 9.23
CA ASP A 59 28.84 4.09 9.09
C ASP A 59 29.11 5.58 8.93
N THR A 60 28.23 6.29 8.20
CA THR A 60 28.37 7.72 7.93
C THR A 60 27.50 8.59 8.83
N GLY A 61 26.40 8.07 9.34
CA GLY A 61 25.39 8.80 10.09
C GLY A 61 24.50 9.70 9.23
N GLU A 62 24.53 9.53 7.91
CA GLU A 62 23.70 10.27 6.96
C GLU A 62 22.36 9.57 6.72
N ASP A 63 21.31 10.37 6.42
CA ASP A 63 20.00 9.85 6.08
C ASP A 63 20.02 9.18 4.70
N ASN A 64 19.52 7.94 4.62
CA ASN A 64 19.33 7.26 3.35
C ASN A 64 18.09 7.81 2.62
N PRO A 65 18.22 8.24 1.36
CA PRO A 65 17.11 8.80 0.60
C PRO A 65 16.10 7.74 0.14
N VAL A 66 16.49 6.46 0.14
CA VAL A 66 15.68 5.32 -0.27
C VAL A 66 15.80 4.21 0.75
N TRP A 67 14.76 3.97 1.50
CA TRP A 67 14.65 2.89 2.47
C TRP A 67 13.17 2.54 2.68
N GLY A 68 12.90 1.40 3.23
CA GLY A 68 11.59 1.04 3.72
C GLY A 68 11.09 -0.32 3.26
N GLU A 69 9.93 -0.66 3.82
CA GLU A 69 9.24 -1.91 3.55
C GLU A 69 7.73 -1.75 3.52
N VAL A 70 7.10 -2.62 2.77
CA VAL A 70 5.68 -2.96 2.86
C VAL A 70 5.59 -4.44 3.12
N SER A 71 4.84 -4.84 4.14
CA SER A 71 4.55 -6.24 4.37
C SER A 71 3.08 -6.52 4.49
N PHE A 72 2.66 -7.70 4.04
CA PHE A 72 1.28 -8.14 4.08
C PHE A 72 1.18 -9.62 4.39
N VAL A 73 0.03 -10.03 4.90
CA VAL A 73 -0.29 -11.41 5.22
C VAL A 73 -1.21 -11.94 4.14
N GLU A 74 -0.82 -13.03 3.51
CA GLU A 74 -1.74 -13.84 2.73
C GLU A 74 -2.71 -14.51 3.69
N GLU A 75 -3.94 -14.53 3.27
CA GLU A 75 -4.99 -14.86 4.16
C GLU A 75 -5.04 -16.31 4.63
N ASP A 76 -5.27 -16.47 5.92
CA ASP A 76 -5.85 -17.72 6.47
C ASP A 76 -7.32 -17.82 6.02
N ARG A 77 -7.76 -19.00 5.60
CA ARG A 77 -9.09 -19.37 5.05
C ARG A 77 -10.31 -18.87 5.83
N LYS A 78 -10.10 -18.10 6.88
CA LYS A 78 -11.11 -17.53 7.77
C LYS A 78 -11.31 -16.03 7.64
N ASN A 79 -10.52 -15.35 6.80
CA ASN A 79 -10.66 -13.92 6.61
C ASN A 79 -11.88 -13.60 5.72
N PRO A 80 -12.80 -12.78 6.19
CA PRO A 80 -13.97 -12.38 5.44
C PRO A 80 -13.67 -11.42 4.29
N CYS A 81 -12.43 -10.94 4.15
CA CYS A 81 -12.02 -9.98 3.14
C CYS A 81 -11.86 -10.57 1.73
N ASP A 82 -12.78 -11.42 1.31
CA ASP A 82 -12.82 -12.01 -0.04
C ASP A 82 -11.49 -12.70 -0.43
N LYS A 83 -10.80 -13.28 0.55
CA LYS A 83 -9.48 -13.91 0.41
C LYS A 83 -8.38 -12.97 -0.09
N SER A 84 -8.55 -11.69 0.04
CA SER A 84 -7.50 -10.72 -0.28
C SER A 84 -6.41 -10.71 0.80
N ALA A 85 -5.19 -10.43 0.43
CA ALA A 85 -4.11 -10.19 1.38
C ALA A 85 -4.36 -8.89 2.16
N VAL A 86 -3.82 -8.79 3.37
CA VAL A 86 -4.01 -7.65 4.27
C VAL A 86 -2.66 -7.03 4.61
N ILE A 87 -2.53 -5.72 4.44
CA ILE A 87 -1.36 -4.95 4.88
C ILE A 87 -1.14 -5.16 6.38
N ALA A 88 0.10 -5.40 6.76
CA ALA A 88 0.52 -5.58 8.13
C ALA A 88 1.42 -4.44 8.64
N VAL A 89 2.41 -4.05 7.83
CA VAL A 89 3.34 -2.96 8.16
C VAL A 89 3.65 -2.18 6.89
N THR A 90 3.80 -0.89 7.03
CA THR A 90 4.34 -0.01 5.99
C THR A 90 5.18 1.07 6.65
N GLU A 91 6.45 1.11 6.31
CA GLU A 91 7.38 2.13 6.72
C GLU A 91 8.33 2.41 5.54
N VAL A 92 8.23 3.59 4.95
CA VAL A 92 8.88 3.90 3.66
C VAL A 92 9.33 5.36 3.64
N SER A 93 10.48 5.63 3.09
CA SER A 93 10.98 6.98 2.83
C SER A 93 10.05 7.77 1.89
N ASP A 94 10.09 9.08 2.00
CA ASP A 94 9.18 9.99 1.29
C ASP A 94 9.22 9.79 -0.24
N GLY A 95 8.02 9.71 -0.82
CA GLY A 95 7.81 9.53 -2.26
C GLY A 95 7.90 8.09 -2.76
N TRP A 96 8.39 7.12 -1.95
CA TRP A 96 8.53 5.72 -2.35
C TRP A 96 7.37 4.82 -1.94
N GLY A 97 6.47 5.31 -1.08
CA GLY A 97 5.32 4.54 -0.61
C GLY A 97 4.48 3.94 -1.74
N PRO A 98 3.97 4.74 -2.70
CA PRO A 98 3.17 4.22 -3.82
C PRO A 98 3.90 3.13 -4.63
N PHE A 99 5.22 3.25 -4.82
CA PHE A 99 6.00 2.27 -5.56
C PHE A 99 6.03 0.89 -4.87
N LEU A 100 6.30 0.84 -3.57
CA LEU A 100 6.27 -0.44 -2.83
C LEU A 100 4.85 -0.99 -2.68
N TYR A 101 3.84 -0.13 -2.55
CA TYR A 101 2.45 -0.56 -2.56
C TYR A 101 2.03 -1.15 -3.92
N ASP A 102 2.46 -0.57 -5.05
CA ASP A 102 2.19 -1.12 -6.38
C ASP A 102 2.70 -2.55 -6.49
N ILE A 103 3.95 -2.79 -6.07
CA ILE A 103 4.55 -4.13 -6.06
C ILE A 103 3.77 -5.08 -5.15
N ALA A 104 3.40 -4.63 -3.95
CA ALA A 104 2.61 -5.42 -3.01
C ALA A 104 1.23 -5.79 -3.58
N ILE A 105 0.53 -4.84 -4.25
CA ILE A 105 -0.75 -5.10 -4.91
C ILE A 105 -0.59 -6.10 -6.06
N GLU A 106 0.44 -5.96 -6.90
CA GLU A 106 0.72 -6.88 -8.01
C GLU A 106 0.97 -8.32 -7.51
N ILE A 107 1.74 -8.47 -6.43
CA ILE A 107 1.99 -9.78 -5.81
C ILE A 107 0.70 -10.35 -5.20
N ALA A 108 -0.03 -9.55 -4.43
CA ALA A 108 -1.27 -9.96 -3.80
C ALA A 108 -2.36 -10.30 -4.84
N THR A 109 -2.37 -9.64 -5.99
CA THR A 109 -3.28 -9.97 -7.10
C THR A 109 -2.97 -11.34 -7.70
N LYS A 110 -1.68 -11.70 -7.80
CA LYS A 110 -1.25 -13.00 -8.35
C LYS A 110 -1.47 -14.16 -7.37
N ARG A 111 -1.26 -13.92 -6.08
CA ARG A 111 -1.21 -14.99 -5.04
C ARG A 111 -2.52 -15.15 -4.27
N SER A 112 -3.29 -14.09 -4.20
CA SER A 112 -4.57 -14.03 -3.50
C SER A 112 -5.61 -13.29 -4.33
N ASN A 113 -6.62 -12.68 -3.72
CA ASN A 113 -7.64 -11.92 -4.45
C ASN A 113 -7.41 -10.41 -4.37
N GLY A 114 -6.15 -9.96 -4.40
CA GLY A 114 -5.75 -8.56 -4.27
C GLY A 114 -5.30 -8.20 -2.85
N LEU A 115 -5.09 -6.90 -2.61
CA LEU A 115 -4.56 -6.35 -1.37
C LEU A 115 -5.57 -5.42 -0.70
N THR A 116 -5.71 -5.50 0.61
CA THR A 116 -6.51 -4.58 1.41
C THR A 116 -5.65 -3.76 2.35
N PRO A 117 -6.08 -2.55 2.73
CA PRO A 117 -5.49 -1.81 3.84
C PRO A 117 -5.49 -2.63 5.14
N ASP A 118 -4.64 -2.25 6.10
CA ASP A 118 -4.71 -2.78 7.46
C ASP A 118 -6.14 -2.64 8.02
N ARG A 119 -6.64 -3.70 8.67
CA ARG A 119 -8.05 -3.74 9.13
C ARG A 119 -8.29 -3.01 10.45
N PHE A 120 -7.23 -2.59 11.13
CA PHE A 120 -7.33 -1.93 12.44
C PHE A 120 -6.92 -0.48 12.38
N ILE A 121 -5.67 -0.20 11.97
CA ILE A 121 -5.08 1.14 12.03
C ILE A 121 -4.44 1.48 10.68
N VAL A 122 -4.91 2.58 10.10
CA VAL A 122 -4.28 3.16 8.91
C VAL A 122 -3.86 4.59 9.24
N SER A 123 -2.59 4.90 9.03
CA SER A 123 -2.08 6.25 9.25
C SER A 123 -2.71 7.24 8.26
N PRO A 124 -2.76 8.55 8.59
CA PRO A 124 -3.25 9.56 7.65
C PRO A 124 -2.46 9.59 6.32
N GLN A 125 -1.18 9.26 6.36
CA GLN A 125 -0.32 9.17 5.17
C GLN A 125 -0.72 7.97 4.30
N ALA A 126 -0.83 6.78 4.90
CA ALA A 126 -1.26 5.58 4.19
C ALA A 126 -2.68 5.74 3.62
N ARG A 127 -3.59 6.42 4.35
CA ARG A 127 -4.94 6.70 3.85
C ARG A 127 -4.90 7.50 2.54
N LYS A 128 -4.02 8.51 2.42
CA LYS A 128 -3.87 9.28 1.17
C LYS A 128 -3.44 8.41 -0.01
N VAL A 129 -2.62 7.40 0.24
CA VAL A 129 -2.22 6.43 -0.80
C VAL A 129 -3.44 5.62 -1.27
N TRP A 130 -4.26 5.14 -0.34
CA TRP A 130 -5.49 4.41 -0.71
C TRP A 130 -6.53 5.30 -1.40
N ASP A 131 -6.71 6.57 -0.95
CA ASP A 131 -7.53 7.57 -1.65
C ASP A 131 -7.05 7.79 -3.09
N TYR A 132 -5.74 7.83 -3.30
CA TYR A 132 -5.13 7.98 -4.62
C TYR A 132 -5.41 6.76 -5.51
N TYR A 133 -5.25 5.56 -5.00
CA TYR A 133 -5.58 4.34 -5.75
C TYR A 133 -7.06 4.26 -6.12
N ASP A 134 -7.94 4.61 -5.21
CA ASP A 134 -9.38 4.53 -5.45
C ASP A 134 -9.89 5.58 -6.44
N THR A 135 -9.24 6.74 -6.54
CA THR A 135 -9.80 7.90 -7.25
C THR A 135 -8.98 8.38 -8.45
N LYS A 136 -7.73 7.96 -8.61
CA LYS A 136 -6.78 8.55 -9.56
C LYS A 136 -6.00 7.56 -10.40
N ARG A 137 -6.01 6.29 -10.06
CA ARG A 137 -5.24 5.25 -10.73
C ARG A 137 -6.14 4.41 -11.63
N ASP A 138 -6.01 4.60 -12.93
CA ASP A 138 -6.77 3.83 -13.93
C ASP A 138 -6.23 2.40 -14.13
N ASP A 139 -5.00 2.13 -13.66
CA ASP A 139 -4.34 0.83 -13.71
C ASP A 139 -4.54 -0.02 -12.47
N VAL A 140 -5.31 0.47 -11.50
CA VAL A 140 -5.68 -0.24 -10.26
C VAL A 140 -7.19 -0.37 -10.20
N GLU A 141 -7.68 -1.59 -10.08
CA GLU A 141 -9.10 -1.85 -9.87
C GLU A 141 -9.42 -1.95 -8.39
N SER A 142 -10.48 -1.29 -7.94
CA SER A 142 -10.97 -1.34 -6.58
C SER A 142 -12.31 -2.05 -6.48
N PHE A 143 -12.49 -2.88 -5.44
CA PHE A 143 -13.70 -3.68 -5.22
C PHE A 143 -14.18 -3.48 -3.79
N GLN A 144 -15.47 -3.19 -3.63
CA GLN A 144 -16.11 -3.07 -2.33
C GLN A 144 -16.10 -4.43 -1.62
N LEU A 145 -15.61 -4.45 -0.36
CA LEU A 145 -15.49 -5.67 0.44
C LEU A 145 -16.69 -5.87 1.35
N ASP A 146 -17.08 -4.84 2.06
CA ASP A 146 -18.14 -4.90 3.04
C ASP A 146 -19.19 -3.82 2.70
N ASN A 147 -20.38 -4.24 2.38
CA ASN A 147 -21.50 -3.37 2.02
C ASN A 147 -22.43 -3.10 3.20
N GLU A 148 -22.22 -3.75 4.33
CA GLU A 148 -23.08 -3.61 5.52
C GLU A 148 -22.35 -2.80 6.61
N GLU A 149 -23.06 -1.89 7.24
CA GLU A 149 -22.61 -1.15 8.44
C GLU A 149 -22.43 -2.06 9.68
N ASP A 150 -22.64 -3.35 9.53
CA ASP A 150 -22.63 -4.31 10.61
C ASP A 150 -21.25 -4.55 11.19
N SER A 151 -21.23 -4.93 12.44
CA SER A 151 -20.00 -5.08 13.20
C SER A 151 -19.16 -6.23 12.67
N PHE A 152 -17.83 -6.07 12.70
CA PHE A 152 -16.78 -7.07 12.50
C PHE A 152 -17.00 -8.46 13.16
N ARG A 153 -18.09 -8.69 13.85
CA ARG A 153 -18.25 -9.81 14.76
C ARG A 153 -19.54 -10.58 14.58
N ASN A 154 -20.26 -10.32 13.51
CA ASN A 154 -21.51 -11.02 13.29
C ASN A 154 -21.34 -12.41 12.65
N GLY A 155 -20.12 -12.77 12.25
CA GLY A 155 -19.79 -14.08 11.68
C GLY A 155 -20.32 -14.32 10.28
N LYS A 156 -20.73 -13.27 9.56
CA LYS A 156 -21.10 -13.35 8.15
C LYS A 156 -19.86 -13.39 7.26
N GLN A 157 -20.00 -13.91 6.08
CA GLN A 157 -18.91 -14.12 5.12
C GLN A 157 -18.33 -12.82 4.52
N ASP A 158 -19.04 -11.72 4.65
CA ASP A 158 -18.75 -10.38 4.13
C ASP A 158 -18.31 -9.37 5.20
N ASP A 159 -18.02 -9.86 6.41
CA ASP A 159 -17.64 -9.06 7.59
C ASP A 159 -16.16 -8.63 7.53
N CYS A 160 -15.80 -7.92 6.47
CA CYS A 160 -14.47 -7.36 6.25
C CYS A 160 -14.39 -5.88 6.65
N GLY A 161 -14.95 -5.54 7.79
CA GLY A 161 -14.92 -4.17 8.28
C GLY A 161 -13.51 -3.66 8.58
N GLN A 162 -13.32 -2.36 8.45
CA GLN A 162 -12.07 -1.68 8.78
C GLN A 162 -12.31 -0.61 9.86
N GLU A 163 -11.58 -0.71 10.97
CA GLU A 163 -11.90 0.03 12.18
C GLU A 163 -11.72 1.55 12.05
N SER A 164 -10.71 2.01 11.31
CA SER A 164 -10.48 3.44 11.08
C SER A 164 -11.59 4.07 10.23
N SER A 165 -12.05 3.39 9.20
CA SER A 165 -13.17 3.86 8.37
C SER A 165 -14.47 3.95 9.15
N ARG A 166 -14.74 2.95 9.98
CA ARG A 166 -15.92 2.97 10.84
C ARG A 166 -15.91 4.15 11.80
N ARG A 167 -14.76 4.47 12.37
CA ARG A 167 -14.57 5.64 13.23
C ARG A 167 -14.82 6.94 12.46
N ASP A 168 -14.29 7.05 11.26
CA ASP A 168 -14.48 8.21 10.39
C ASP A 168 -15.95 8.41 10.01
N THR A 169 -16.66 7.35 9.66
CA THR A 169 -18.10 7.41 9.37
C THR A 169 -18.91 7.91 10.57
N ILE A 170 -18.58 7.42 11.78
CA ILE A 170 -19.24 7.87 13.01
C ILE A 170 -18.94 9.35 13.33
N ILE A 171 -17.72 9.81 13.09
CA ILE A 171 -17.28 11.16 13.49
C ILE A 171 -17.66 12.20 12.43
N ASN A 172 -17.48 11.89 11.14
CA ASN A 172 -17.58 12.87 10.06
C ASN A 172 -18.89 12.78 9.26
N GLY A 173 -19.68 11.76 9.49
CA GLY A 173 -20.83 11.41 8.65
C GLY A 173 -20.37 10.91 7.27
N GLY A 174 -21.10 10.02 6.66
CA GLY A 174 -20.76 9.40 5.38
C GLY A 174 -21.15 7.93 5.41
N GLU A 175 -21.06 7.27 4.28
CA GLU A 175 -21.28 5.85 4.20
C GLU A 175 -19.97 5.08 4.31
N TRP A 176 -20.01 3.90 4.89
CA TRP A 176 -18.88 2.99 4.98
C TRP A 176 -18.28 2.70 3.59
N SER A 177 -19.13 2.51 2.60
CA SER A 177 -18.76 2.26 1.21
C SER A 177 -17.98 3.41 0.54
N ASP A 178 -18.07 4.62 1.07
CA ASP A 178 -17.34 5.77 0.54
C ASP A 178 -15.85 5.78 0.95
N SER A 179 -15.48 4.91 1.89
CA SER A 179 -14.10 4.85 2.37
C SER A 179 -13.23 4.00 1.45
N PRO A 180 -12.08 4.49 0.98
CA PRO A 180 -11.10 3.69 0.25
C PRO A 180 -10.55 2.53 1.09
N LEU A 181 -10.69 2.61 2.42
CA LEU A 181 -10.24 1.56 3.32
C LEU A 181 -11.21 0.37 3.41
N SER A 182 -12.42 0.50 2.87
CA SER A 182 -13.42 -0.57 2.80
C SER A 182 -13.28 -1.45 1.54
N ARG A 183 -12.20 -1.31 0.80
CA ARG A 183 -12.00 -1.93 -0.51
C ARG A 183 -10.79 -2.86 -0.54
N ARG A 184 -10.77 -3.76 -1.50
CA ARG A 184 -9.57 -4.44 -1.96
C ARG A 184 -9.14 -3.88 -3.31
N TYR A 185 -7.87 -3.98 -3.58
CA TYR A 185 -7.23 -3.43 -4.77
C TYR A 185 -6.50 -4.53 -5.53
N THR A 186 -6.64 -4.52 -6.85
CA THR A 186 -5.93 -5.41 -7.75
C THR A 186 -5.20 -4.62 -8.81
N LYS A 187 -4.08 -5.16 -9.29
CA LYS A 187 -3.26 -4.55 -10.33
C LYS A 187 -2.56 -5.62 -11.13
N GLU A 188 -2.53 -5.47 -12.45
CA GLU A 188 -1.70 -6.31 -13.30
C GLU A 188 -0.20 -6.03 -13.09
N SER A 189 0.65 -7.01 -13.35
CA SER A 189 2.09 -6.85 -13.21
C SER A 189 2.65 -5.93 -14.28
N THR A 190 3.02 -4.74 -13.83
CA THR A 190 3.70 -3.74 -14.66
C THR A 190 4.99 -3.28 -14.00
N ILE A 191 4.98 -3.06 -12.70
CA ILE A 191 6.15 -2.63 -11.94
C ILE A 191 7.11 -3.79 -11.71
N LEU A 192 6.62 -4.95 -11.29
CA LEU A 192 7.44 -6.16 -11.13
C LEU A 192 8.19 -6.50 -12.42
N ASP A 193 7.50 -6.43 -13.57
CA ASP A 193 8.11 -6.73 -14.85
C ASP A 193 9.14 -5.66 -15.28
N SER A 194 9.00 -4.41 -14.79
CA SER A 194 9.94 -3.32 -15.10
C SER A 194 11.20 -3.33 -14.25
N LEU A 195 11.22 -4.04 -13.13
CA LEU A 195 12.37 -4.09 -12.22
C LEU A 195 13.58 -4.86 -12.82
N GLY A 196 13.33 -5.87 -13.64
CA GLY A 196 14.41 -6.64 -14.25
C GLY A 196 15.42 -7.16 -13.22
N ASP A 197 16.70 -6.84 -13.42
CA ASP A 197 17.80 -7.27 -12.54
C ASP A 197 17.80 -6.58 -11.17
N LYS A 198 16.95 -5.57 -10.96
CA LYS A 198 16.76 -4.91 -9.67
C LYS A 198 15.84 -5.67 -8.71
N LEU A 199 15.23 -6.75 -9.16
CA LEU A 199 14.34 -7.57 -8.34
C LEU A 199 15.08 -8.79 -7.79
N ILE A 200 15.17 -8.88 -6.46
CA ILE A 200 15.63 -10.07 -5.73
C ILE A 200 14.39 -10.83 -5.25
N TRP A 201 14.18 -12.01 -5.80
CA TRP A 201 12.97 -12.80 -5.56
C TRP A 201 13.28 -14.08 -4.78
N GLU A 202 12.76 -14.18 -3.55
CA GLU A 202 12.97 -15.33 -2.63
C GLU A 202 11.62 -15.89 -2.08
N LEU A 203 10.65 -16.08 -2.98
CA LEU A 203 9.33 -16.66 -2.63
C LEU A 203 9.23 -18.14 -2.98
#